data_566fdd093c9ba4d1a17824d1ec664c57
#
_entry.id   566fdd093c9ba4d1a17824d1ec664c57
#
_cell.length_a   1.000
_cell.length_b   1.000
_cell.length_c   1.000
_cell.angle_alpha   90.00
_cell.angle_beta   90.00
_cell.angle_gamma   90.00
#
_symmetry.space_group_name_H-M   'P 1'
#
loop_
_entity.id
_entity.type
_entity.pdbx_description
1 polymer ?
#
loop_
_entity_poly.entity_id
_entity_poly.type
_entity_poly.pdbx_seq_one_letter_code
_entity_poly.pdbx_strand_id
1 'polypeptide(L)'
;MNPLSLFIDKSKLKIRQRYILINKDIIEAFSMLAKEKNIDRTNLSTIIEDIFMALIHKKYGEERENFSVIVNMEKGEIEIYQEMTVVNTVMDPVIEIHIDEAIKEYDDLEVGDAYVNILSPESFGRRLINTAKQYMVQKIRDIERQTVFDEFSSKIGEIVVGNVHQIQRDQIFVHAVNGAEFMMPK
;
A
#
# COMPACT_ATOMS: atom_id res chain seq x y z
N MET A 1 -24.19 24.82 7.46
CA MET A 1 -25.02 23.76 6.87
C MET A 1 -24.53 23.61 5.45
N ASN A 2 -23.93 22.47 5.13
CA ASN A 2 -23.25 22.22 3.86
C ASN A 2 -24.27 21.71 2.83
N PRO A 3 -24.52 22.41 1.70
CA PRO A 3 -25.57 22.04 0.73
C PRO A 3 -25.25 20.81 -0.13
N LEU A 4 -24.11 20.15 0.06
CA LEU A 4 -23.66 18.97 -0.71
C LEU A 4 -24.30 17.63 -0.29
N SER A 5 -25.24 17.63 0.68
CA SER A 5 -25.81 16.38 1.21
C SER A 5 -27.09 15.89 0.53
N LEU A 6 -27.63 16.59 -0.47
CA LEU A 6 -29.01 16.33 -0.95
C LEU A 6 -29.13 15.58 -2.29
N PHE A 7 -28.06 15.29 -3.00
CA PHE A 7 -28.12 14.54 -4.27
C PHE A 7 -27.13 13.36 -4.34
N ILE A 8 -27.10 12.53 -3.31
CA ILE A 8 -26.36 11.26 -3.43
C ILE A 8 -27.33 10.23 -3.97
N ASP A 9 -27.20 9.89 -5.26
CA ASP A 9 -27.91 8.79 -5.92
C ASP A 9 -27.74 7.49 -5.10
N LYS A 10 -28.85 6.77 -4.89
CA LYS A 10 -28.86 5.51 -4.13
C LYS A 10 -27.94 4.44 -4.72
N SER A 11 -27.59 4.53 -6.00
CA SER A 11 -26.62 3.68 -6.66
C SER A 11 -25.19 4.01 -6.18
N LYS A 12 -24.84 5.29 -6.08
CA LYS A 12 -23.55 5.76 -5.53
C LYS A 12 -23.39 5.42 -4.05
N LEU A 13 -24.49 5.47 -3.26
CA LEU A 13 -24.48 5.03 -1.85
C LEU A 13 -24.23 3.53 -1.68
N LYS A 14 -24.83 2.68 -2.52
CA LYS A 14 -24.57 1.23 -2.51
C LYS A 14 -23.14 0.89 -2.91
N ILE A 15 -22.62 1.59 -3.90
CA ILE A 15 -21.23 1.45 -4.35
C ILE A 15 -20.30 1.88 -3.20
N ARG A 16 -20.52 3.07 -2.62
CA ARG A 16 -19.71 3.59 -1.49
C ARG A 16 -19.74 2.68 -0.25
N GLN A 17 -20.88 2.10 0.10
CA GLN A 17 -20.97 1.13 1.22
C GLN A 17 -20.19 -0.16 0.92
N ARG A 18 -20.19 -0.62 -0.32
CA ARG A 18 -19.41 -1.79 -0.75
C ARG A 18 -17.91 -1.52 -0.73
N TYR A 19 -17.49 -0.30 -1.10
CA TYR A 19 -16.10 0.17 -1.02
C TYR A 19 -15.58 0.14 0.42
N ILE A 20 -16.35 0.66 1.37
CA ILE A 20 -15.97 0.70 2.79
C ILE A 20 -15.77 -0.71 3.35
N LEU A 21 -16.60 -1.68 2.96
CA LEU A 21 -16.51 -3.05 3.47
C LEU A 21 -15.23 -3.76 3.01
N ILE A 22 -14.86 -3.65 1.74
CA ILE A 22 -13.69 -4.35 1.18
C ILE A 22 -12.38 -3.71 1.64
N ASN A 23 -12.32 -2.38 1.74
CA ASN A 23 -11.18 -1.68 2.28
C ASN A 23 -10.92 -2.08 3.73
N LYS A 24 -11.98 -2.22 4.52
CA LYS A 24 -11.89 -2.66 5.90
C LYS A 24 -11.32 -4.07 6.02
N ASP A 25 -11.77 -5.02 5.21
CA ASP A 25 -11.26 -6.40 5.21
C ASP A 25 -9.77 -6.46 4.84
N ILE A 26 -9.32 -5.61 3.90
CA ILE A 26 -7.91 -5.51 3.49
C ILE A 26 -7.07 -4.96 4.65
N ILE A 27 -7.49 -3.84 5.23
CA ILE A 27 -6.76 -3.20 6.34
C ILE A 27 -6.76 -4.10 7.57
N GLU A 28 -7.85 -4.82 7.86
CA GLU A 28 -7.93 -5.75 8.96
C GLU A 28 -6.96 -6.94 8.78
N ALA A 29 -6.89 -7.49 7.56
CA ALA A 29 -5.93 -8.55 7.22
C ALA A 29 -4.48 -8.07 7.35
N PHE A 30 -4.17 -6.85 6.90
CA PHE A 30 -2.84 -6.25 7.05
C PHE A 30 -2.51 -5.93 8.51
N SER A 31 -3.49 -5.45 9.29
CA SER A 31 -3.33 -5.19 10.72
C SER A 31 -3.04 -6.45 11.52
N MET A 32 -3.65 -7.58 11.16
CA MET A 32 -3.35 -8.88 11.77
C MET A 32 -1.90 -9.30 11.51
N LEU A 33 -1.45 -9.22 10.26
CA LEU A 33 -0.07 -9.54 9.88
C LEU A 33 0.94 -8.64 10.58
N ALA A 34 0.67 -7.34 10.65
CA ALA A 34 1.53 -6.38 11.33
C ALA A 34 1.63 -6.64 12.84
N LYS A 35 0.51 -7.05 13.47
CA LYS A 35 0.45 -7.40 14.89
C LYS A 35 1.30 -8.64 15.23
N GLU A 36 1.27 -9.65 14.36
CA GLU A 36 2.12 -10.85 14.50
C GLU A 36 3.61 -10.51 14.41
N LYS A 37 3.95 -9.43 13.74
CA LYS A 37 5.32 -9.01 13.43
C LYS A 37 5.81 -7.79 14.19
N ASN A 38 5.05 -7.30 15.19
CA ASN A 38 5.37 -6.11 16.00
C ASN A 38 5.61 -4.83 15.18
N ILE A 39 4.92 -4.67 14.05
CA ILE A 39 4.97 -3.46 13.24
C ILE A 39 3.96 -2.46 13.78
N ASP A 40 4.40 -1.22 14.01
CA ASP A 40 3.52 -0.15 14.46
C ASP A 40 2.54 0.33 13.37
N ARG A 41 1.50 1.06 13.76
CA ARG A 41 0.45 1.51 12.84
C ARG A 41 0.93 2.53 11.81
N THR A 42 1.91 3.35 12.16
CA THR A 42 2.43 4.38 11.26
C THR A 42 3.24 3.72 10.14
N ASN A 43 4.12 2.80 10.50
CA ASN A 43 4.86 2.01 9.52
C ASN A 43 3.94 1.16 8.66
N LEU A 44 2.84 0.63 9.24
CA LEU A 44 1.87 -0.14 8.49
C LEU A 44 1.14 0.70 7.42
N SER A 45 0.74 1.95 7.71
CA SER A 45 0.09 2.81 6.70
C SER A 45 1.02 3.07 5.51
N THR A 46 2.28 3.43 5.79
CA THR A 46 3.30 3.64 4.74
C THR A 46 3.54 2.38 3.90
N ILE A 47 3.61 1.21 4.54
CA ILE A 47 3.77 -0.05 3.81
C ILE A 47 2.58 -0.30 2.88
N ILE A 48 1.35 -0.02 3.33
CA ILE A 48 0.15 -0.19 2.51
C ILE A 48 0.15 0.81 1.35
N GLU A 49 0.51 2.07 1.58
CA GLU A 49 0.66 3.10 0.55
C GLU A 49 1.67 2.67 -0.52
N ASP A 50 2.87 2.25 -0.11
CA ASP A 50 3.93 1.73 -1.00
C ASP A 50 3.43 0.56 -1.86
N ILE A 51 2.69 -0.37 -1.25
CA ILE A 51 2.14 -1.54 -1.95
C ILE A 51 1.16 -1.11 -3.04
N PHE A 52 0.23 -0.21 -2.70
CA PHE A 52 -0.76 0.27 -3.67
C PHE A 52 -0.10 1.11 -4.77
N MET A 53 0.90 1.94 -4.45
CA MET A 53 1.69 2.65 -5.45
C MET A 53 2.40 1.69 -6.41
N ALA A 54 3.05 0.63 -5.89
CA ALA A 54 3.68 -0.40 -6.72
C ALA A 54 2.67 -1.11 -7.64
N LEU A 55 1.44 -1.34 -7.17
CA LEU A 55 0.37 -1.92 -7.98
C LEU A 55 -0.14 -0.97 -9.06
N ILE A 56 -0.23 0.32 -8.76
CA ILE A 56 -0.58 1.39 -9.71
C ILE A 56 0.47 1.47 -10.81
N HIS A 57 1.75 1.55 -10.45
CA HIS A 57 2.86 1.57 -11.40
C HIS A 57 2.88 0.33 -12.30
N LYS A 58 2.57 -0.84 -11.74
CA LYS A 58 2.44 -2.08 -12.53
C LYS A 58 1.29 -2.04 -13.53
N LYS A 59 0.19 -1.35 -13.22
CA LYS A 59 -1.01 -1.27 -14.06
C LYS A 59 -0.91 -0.17 -15.11
N TYR A 60 -0.39 1.00 -14.73
CA TYR A 60 -0.41 2.22 -15.54
C TYR A 60 0.96 2.63 -16.07
N GLY A 61 2.06 2.04 -15.58
CA GLY A 61 3.44 2.34 -15.93
C GLY A 61 4.21 3.01 -14.79
N GLU A 62 5.52 2.76 -14.71
CA GLU A 62 6.40 3.27 -13.64
C GLU A 62 6.64 4.78 -13.71
N GLU A 63 6.45 5.38 -14.89
CA GLU A 63 6.67 6.83 -15.13
C GLU A 63 5.46 7.70 -14.74
N ARG A 64 4.41 7.11 -14.15
CA ARG A 64 3.17 7.81 -13.81
C ARG A 64 3.23 8.36 -12.40
N GLU A 65 3.40 9.69 -12.30
CA GLU A 65 3.48 10.42 -11.03
C GLU A 65 2.13 11.04 -10.60
N ASN A 66 1.09 10.90 -11.42
CA ASN A 66 -0.23 11.51 -11.22
C ASN A 66 -1.15 10.70 -10.29
N PHE A 67 -0.59 9.83 -9.47
CA PHE A 67 -1.33 9.04 -8.49
C PHE A 67 -0.83 9.30 -7.09
N SER A 68 -1.76 9.29 -6.13
CA SER A 68 -1.44 9.28 -4.71
C SER A 68 -2.34 8.29 -3.96
N VAL A 69 -1.82 7.71 -2.90
CA VAL A 69 -2.53 6.75 -2.06
C VAL A 69 -2.54 7.28 -0.63
N ILE A 70 -3.71 7.32 -0.02
CA ILE A 70 -3.87 7.72 1.37
C ILE A 70 -4.54 6.59 2.13
N VAL A 71 -3.94 6.17 3.24
CA VAL A 71 -4.45 5.11 4.11
C VAL A 71 -4.89 5.69 5.44
N ASN A 72 -6.17 5.58 5.74
CA ASN A 72 -6.73 5.94 7.04
C ASN A 72 -6.92 4.69 7.89
N MET A 73 -5.97 4.43 8.77
CA MET A 73 -5.98 3.24 9.65
C MET A 73 -7.08 3.27 10.70
N GLU A 74 -7.60 4.45 11.06
CA GLU A 74 -8.67 4.58 12.06
C GLU A 74 -10.04 4.24 11.47
N LYS A 75 -10.30 4.73 10.26
CA LYS A 75 -11.54 4.46 9.54
C LYS A 75 -11.53 3.14 8.79
N GLY A 76 -10.34 2.57 8.55
CA GLY A 76 -10.18 1.38 7.71
C GLY A 76 -10.43 1.69 6.23
N GLU A 77 -9.97 2.85 5.75
CA GLU A 77 -10.20 3.32 4.39
C GLU A 77 -8.88 3.47 3.64
N ILE A 78 -8.89 3.07 2.37
CA ILE A 78 -7.79 3.29 1.42
C ILE A 78 -8.38 4.09 0.28
N GLU A 79 -7.83 5.27 0.04
CA GLU A 79 -8.22 6.16 -1.03
C GLU A 79 -7.07 6.31 -2.03
N ILE A 80 -7.37 6.11 -3.30
CA ILE A 80 -6.42 6.25 -4.39
C ILE A 80 -6.89 7.41 -5.24
N TYR A 81 -6.07 8.44 -5.31
CA TYR A 81 -6.34 9.64 -6.09
C TYR A 81 -5.55 9.58 -7.39
N GLN A 82 -6.22 9.89 -8.48
CA GLN A 82 -5.63 10.06 -9.81
C GLN A 82 -5.85 11.49 -10.23
N GLU A 83 -4.78 12.26 -10.36
CA GLU A 83 -4.83 13.63 -10.86
C GLU A 83 -4.86 13.61 -12.39
N MET A 84 -5.80 14.33 -12.96
CA MET A 84 -6.01 14.43 -14.39
C MET A 84 -6.20 15.89 -14.79
N THR A 85 -5.96 16.22 -16.06
CA THR A 85 -6.21 17.55 -16.62
C THR A 85 -7.44 17.50 -17.50
N VAL A 86 -8.31 18.49 -17.35
CA VAL A 86 -9.51 18.62 -18.19
C VAL A 86 -9.11 19.12 -19.58
N VAL A 87 -9.51 18.40 -20.63
CA VAL A 87 -9.17 18.71 -22.02
C VAL A 87 -10.37 18.59 -22.96
N ASN A 88 -10.30 19.25 -24.13
CA ASN A 88 -11.30 19.09 -25.19
C ASN A 88 -11.11 17.79 -26.00
N THR A 89 -9.88 17.28 -26.07
CA THR A 89 -9.56 16.04 -26.79
C THR A 89 -8.58 15.24 -25.95
N VAL A 90 -8.99 14.06 -25.53
CA VAL A 90 -8.17 13.16 -24.70
C VAL A 90 -7.13 12.49 -25.58
N MET A 91 -5.85 12.71 -25.27
CA MET A 91 -4.70 12.05 -25.89
C MET A 91 -4.24 10.87 -25.05
N ASP A 92 -4.18 11.06 -23.74
CA ASP A 92 -3.80 10.04 -22.79
C ASP A 92 -4.88 9.92 -21.67
N PRO A 93 -5.71 8.88 -21.68
CA PRO A 93 -6.81 8.72 -20.73
C PRO A 93 -6.35 8.46 -19.27
N VAL A 94 -5.03 8.36 -19.02
CA VAL A 94 -4.50 8.21 -17.66
C VAL A 94 -4.24 9.56 -17.00
N ILE A 95 -3.94 10.62 -17.79
CA ILE A 95 -3.62 11.96 -17.28
C ILE A 95 -4.60 13.03 -17.74
N GLU A 96 -5.55 12.68 -18.63
CA GLU A 96 -6.49 13.61 -19.22
C GLU A 96 -7.93 13.09 -19.12
N ILE A 97 -8.88 14.00 -18.92
CA ILE A 97 -10.31 13.75 -18.95
C ILE A 97 -11.01 14.74 -19.87
N HIS A 98 -12.01 14.28 -20.62
CA HIS A 98 -12.80 15.15 -21.49
C HIS A 98 -13.68 16.07 -20.65
N ILE A 99 -13.82 17.35 -21.07
CA ILE A 99 -14.63 18.35 -20.37
C ILE A 99 -16.07 17.88 -20.12
N ASP A 100 -16.72 17.22 -21.10
CA ASP A 100 -18.09 16.71 -20.95
C ASP A 100 -18.23 15.61 -19.89
N GLU A 101 -17.15 14.94 -19.52
CA GLU A 101 -17.14 13.95 -18.43
C GLU A 101 -16.86 14.62 -17.09
N ALA A 102 -15.91 15.57 -17.07
CA ALA A 102 -15.53 16.28 -15.86
C ALA A 102 -16.69 17.11 -15.29
N ILE A 103 -17.42 17.84 -16.13
CA ILE A 103 -18.58 18.66 -15.71
C ILE A 103 -19.77 17.84 -15.17
N LYS A 104 -19.83 16.55 -15.40
CA LYS A 104 -20.89 15.71 -14.80
C LYS A 104 -20.72 15.56 -13.28
N GLU A 105 -19.51 15.74 -12.79
CA GLU A 105 -19.20 15.65 -11.34
C GLU A 105 -19.00 17.03 -10.72
N TYR A 106 -18.43 17.99 -11.47
CA TYR A 106 -18.13 19.34 -11.02
C TYR A 106 -18.50 20.33 -12.13
N ASP A 107 -19.61 21.04 -11.92
CA ASP A 107 -20.24 21.91 -12.92
C ASP A 107 -19.42 23.15 -13.32
N ASP A 108 -18.39 23.49 -12.53
CA ASP A 108 -17.58 24.71 -12.63
C ASP A 108 -16.19 24.50 -13.24
N LEU A 109 -15.90 23.29 -13.76
CA LEU A 109 -14.61 22.99 -14.37
C LEU A 109 -14.48 23.54 -15.79
N GLU A 110 -13.30 24.08 -16.07
CA GLU A 110 -12.89 24.57 -17.40
C GLU A 110 -11.74 23.73 -17.97
N VAL A 111 -11.50 23.88 -19.27
CA VAL A 111 -10.37 23.22 -19.94
C VAL A 111 -9.06 23.75 -19.38
N GLY A 112 -8.20 22.85 -18.93
CA GLY A 112 -6.93 23.14 -18.27
C GLY A 112 -6.98 23.00 -16.75
N ASP A 113 -8.15 22.84 -16.17
CA ASP A 113 -8.29 22.64 -14.73
C ASP A 113 -7.82 21.25 -14.30
N ALA A 114 -7.41 21.14 -13.05
CA ALA A 114 -7.10 19.87 -12.42
C ALA A 114 -8.39 19.14 -12.00
N TYR A 115 -8.50 17.88 -12.38
CA TYR A 115 -9.58 16.98 -11.98
C TYR A 115 -9.00 15.84 -11.15
N VAL A 116 -9.63 15.53 -10.02
CA VAL A 116 -9.22 14.43 -9.15
C VAL A 116 -10.23 13.29 -9.23
N ASN A 117 -9.80 12.18 -9.79
CA ASN A 117 -10.57 10.95 -9.86
C ASN A 117 -10.23 10.06 -8.66
N ILE A 118 -11.24 9.60 -7.92
CA ILE A 118 -11.06 8.69 -6.78
C ILE A 118 -11.27 7.26 -7.27
N LEU A 119 -10.16 6.50 -7.30
CA LEU A 119 -10.17 5.09 -7.69
C LEU A 119 -10.44 4.20 -6.48
N SER A 120 -11.29 3.21 -6.69
CA SER A 120 -11.46 2.16 -5.70
C SER A 120 -10.36 1.11 -5.81
N PRO A 121 -9.82 0.59 -4.68
CA PRO A 121 -8.95 -0.58 -4.69
C PRO A 121 -9.54 -1.80 -5.43
N GLU A 122 -10.87 -1.95 -5.45
CA GLU A 122 -11.56 -2.99 -6.22
C GLU A 122 -11.36 -2.89 -7.74
N SER A 123 -11.17 -1.68 -8.26
CA SER A 123 -10.93 -1.45 -9.69
C SER A 123 -9.67 -2.15 -10.18
N PHE A 124 -8.78 -2.51 -9.27
CA PHE A 124 -7.57 -3.29 -9.54
C PHE A 124 -7.83 -4.82 -9.59
N GLY A 125 -9.04 -5.27 -9.19
CA GLY A 125 -9.46 -6.65 -9.25
C GLY A 125 -8.86 -7.55 -8.14
N ARG A 126 -9.48 -8.71 -7.91
CA ARG A 126 -9.10 -9.65 -6.85
C ARG A 126 -7.65 -10.15 -6.95
N ARG A 127 -7.10 -10.27 -8.16
CA ARG A 127 -5.70 -10.69 -8.35
C ARG A 127 -4.72 -9.68 -7.76
N LEU A 128 -5.01 -8.39 -7.91
CA LEU A 128 -4.15 -7.33 -7.36
C LEU A 128 -4.20 -7.28 -5.84
N ILE A 129 -5.36 -7.52 -5.22
CA ILE A 129 -5.49 -7.63 -3.76
C ILE A 129 -4.66 -8.81 -3.22
N ASN A 130 -4.69 -9.96 -3.90
CA ASN A 130 -3.83 -11.09 -3.51
C ASN A 130 -2.34 -10.78 -3.70
N THR A 131 -2.00 -10.06 -4.77
CA THR A 131 -0.63 -9.58 -5.00
C THR A 131 -0.21 -8.60 -3.91
N ALA A 132 -1.10 -7.69 -3.48
CA ALA A 132 -0.84 -6.77 -2.36
C ALA A 132 -0.49 -7.52 -1.07
N LYS A 133 -1.21 -8.60 -0.75
CA LYS A 133 -0.89 -9.46 0.41
C LYS A 133 0.51 -10.09 0.29
N GLN A 134 0.90 -10.55 -0.90
CA GLN A 134 2.23 -11.10 -1.12
C GLN A 134 3.33 -10.05 -0.98
N TYR A 135 3.12 -8.86 -1.52
CA TYR A 135 4.03 -7.72 -1.34
C TYR A 135 4.16 -7.33 0.14
N MET A 136 3.05 -7.33 0.87
CA MET A 136 3.06 -7.06 2.31
C MET A 136 3.97 -8.04 3.06
N VAL A 137 3.80 -9.34 2.83
CA VAL A 137 4.65 -10.37 3.44
C VAL A 137 6.12 -10.18 3.07
N GLN A 138 6.41 -9.82 1.82
CA GLN A 138 7.78 -9.56 1.39
C GLN A 138 8.36 -8.31 2.05
N LYS A 139 7.61 -7.20 2.07
CA LYS A 139 8.06 -5.95 2.69
C LYS A 139 8.31 -6.11 4.20
N ILE A 140 7.46 -6.87 4.88
CA ILE A 140 7.69 -7.22 6.30
C ILE A 140 9.00 -7.97 6.47
N ARG A 141 9.27 -8.98 5.64
CA ARG A 141 10.54 -9.72 5.69
C ARG A 141 11.76 -8.83 5.44
N ASP A 142 11.65 -7.88 4.54
CA ASP A 142 12.73 -6.94 4.24
C ASP A 142 13.00 -6.01 5.43
N ILE A 143 11.95 -5.54 6.12
CA ILE A 143 12.07 -4.76 7.35
C ILE A 143 12.71 -5.59 8.47
N GLU A 144 12.26 -6.84 8.67
CA GLU A 144 12.86 -7.76 9.65
C GLU A 144 14.35 -7.97 9.37
N ARG A 145 14.73 -8.20 8.11
CA ARG A 145 16.14 -8.33 7.71
C ARG A 145 16.94 -7.08 7.97
N GLN A 146 16.38 -5.91 7.62
CA GLN A 146 17.05 -4.63 7.86
C GLN A 146 17.24 -4.38 9.35
N THR A 147 16.23 -4.63 10.18
CA THR A 147 16.31 -4.50 11.64
C THR A 147 17.42 -5.39 12.23
N VAL A 148 17.47 -6.65 11.80
CA VAL A 148 18.53 -7.57 12.23
C VAL A 148 19.91 -7.08 11.75
N PHE A 149 19.99 -6.65 10.49
CA PHE A 149 21.25 -6.11 9.95
C PHE A 149 21.73 -4.89 10.72
N ASP A 150 20.87 -3.93 11.01
CA ASP A 150 21.22 -2.69 11.73
C ASP A 150 21.63 -3.00 13.17
N GLU A 151 20.92 -3.91 13.84
CA GLU A 151 21.26 -4.36 15.20
C GLU A 151 22.66 -4.98 15.25
N PHE A 152 22.98 -5.86 14.30
CA PHE A 152 24.25 -6.60 14.36
C PHE A 152 25.41 -5.89 13.66
N SER A 153 25.14 -4.97 12.74
CA SER A 153 26.19 -4.12 12.15
C SER A 153 26.93 -3.27 13.21
N SER A 154 26.19 -2.82 14.22
CA SER A 154 26.78 -2.07 15.35
C SER A 154 27.59 -2.96 16.30
N LYS A 155 27.40 -4.28 16.27
CA LYS A 155 28.04 -5.25 17.15
C LYS A 155 29.20 -5.99 16.49
N ILE A 156 29.69 -5.50 15.34
CA ILE A 156 30.86 -6.11 14.68
C ILE A 156 32.08 -6.04 15.60
N GLY A 157 32.70 -7.18 15.86
CA GLY A 157 33.82 -7.32 16.80
C GLY A 157 33.41 -7.68 18.23
N GLU A 158 32.12 -7.71 18.55
CA GLU A 158 31.60 -8.18 19.82
C GLU A 158 31.34 -9.70 19.84
N ILE A 159 31.24 -10.27 21.03
CA ILE A 159 30.91 -11.67 21.24
C ILE A 159 29.40 -11.83 21.26
N VAL A 160 28.88 -12.65 20.35
CA VAL A 160 27.46 -13.02 20.31
C VAL A 160 27.29 -14.41 20.92
N VAL A 161 26.32 -14.55 21.84
CA VAL A 161 25.97 -15.83 22.48
C VAL A 161 24.70 -16.37 21.85
N GLY A 162 24.70 -17.66 21.50
CA GLY A 162 23.56 -18.33 20.91
C GLY A 162 23.60 -19.84 21.08
N ASN A 163 22.51 -20.49 20.72
CA ASN A 163 22.39 -21.95 20.75
C ASN A 163 22.57 -22.53 19.34
N VAL A 164 23.41 -23.57 19.23
CA VAL A 164 23.57 -24.30 17.98
C VAL A 164 22.26 -24.97 17.63
N HIS A 165 21.67 -24.59 16.50
CA HIS A 165 20.42 -25.16 15.98
C HIS A 165 20.67 -26.31 15.00
N GLN A 166 21.60 -26.11 14.06
CA GLN A 166 21.90 -27.12 13.05
C GLN A 166 23.36 -27.09 12.66
N ILE A 167 23.93 -28.26 12.44
CA ILE A 167 25.29 -28.42 11.92
C ILE A 167 25.21 -29.06 10.55
N GLN A 168 25.66 -28.35 9.53
CA GLN A 168 25.85 -28.87 8.15
C GLN A 168 27.32 -29.10 7.87
N ARG A 169 27.62 -29.61 6.66
CA ARG A 169 28.97 -30.02 6.28
C ARG A 169 30.01 -28.90 6.45
N ASP A 170 29.65 -27.69 6.01
CA ASP A 170 30.57 -26.55 5.94
C ASP A 170 30.11 -25.35 6.80
N GLN A 171 28.97 -25.46 7.50
CA GLN A 171 28.31 -24.38 8.19
C GLN A 171 27.65 -24.85 9.48
N ILE A 172 27.63 -23.94 10.47
CA ILE A 172 26.92 -24.12 11.72
C ILE A 172 25.88 -23.01 11.84
N PHE A 173 24.63 -23.37 12.07
CA PHE A 173 23.54 -22.42 12.30
C PHE A 173 23.34 -22.24 13.80
N VAL A 174 23.35 -20.98 14.24
CA VAL A 174 23.27 -20.58 15.64
C VAL A 174 22.08 -19.64 15.81
N HIS A 175 21.18 -19.94 16.72
CA HIS A 175 20.13 -19.01 17.13
C HIS A 175 20.61 -18.15 18.30
N ALA A 176 20.63 -16.83 18.10
CA ALA A 176 20.87 -15.89 19.18
C ALA A 176 19.66 -15.80 20.12
N VAL A 177 19.85 -15.20 21.29
CA VAL A 177 18.82 -15.03 22.32
C VAL A 177 17.61 -14.22 21.83
N ASN A 178 17.82 -13.28 20.89
CA ASN A 178 16.78 -12.45 20.28
C ASN A 178 16.04 -13.15 19.11
N GLY A 179 16.33 -14.44 18.84
CA GLY A 179 15.72 -15.22 17.75
C GLY A 179 16.37 -15.05 16.39
N ALA A 180 17.42 -14.23 16.26
CA ALA A 180 18.17 -14.12 15.02
C ALA A 180 18.96 -15.39 14.74
N GLU A 181 19.00 -15.84 13.48
CA GLU A 181 19.79 -16.98 13.04
C GLU A 181 21.06 -16.52 12.37
N PHE A 182 22.19 -17.04 12.82
CA PHE A 182 23.50 -16.79 12.24
C PHE A 182 24.07 -18.02 11.60
N MET A 183 24.74 -17.81 10.50
CA MET A 183 25.52 -18.82 9.83
C MET A 183 27.01 -18.61 10.12
N MET A 184 27.62 -19.58 10.76
CA MET A 184 29.04 -19.60 11.06
C MET A 184 29.73 -20.61 10.15
N PRO A 185 30.72 -20.22 9.35
CA PRO A 185 31.54 -21.18 8.61
C PRO A 185 32.33 -22.06 9.59
N LYS A 186 32.57 -23.30 9.23
CA LYS A 186 33.43 -24.22 9.99
C LYS A 186 34.90 -23.91 9.79
#